data_c7d667a137b6719a91c49ebf2910c233
#
_entry.id   c7d667a137b6719a91c49ebf2910c233
#
_cell.length_a   1.000
_cell.length_b   1.000
_cell.length_c   1.000
_cell.angle_alpha   90.00
_cell.angle_beta   90.00
_cell.angle_gamma   90.00
#
_symmetry.space_group_name_H-M   'P 1'
#
loop_
_entity.id
_entity.type
_entity.pdbx_description
1 polymer ?
#
loop_
_entity_poly.entity_id
_entity_poly.type
_entity_poly.pdbx_seq_one_letter_code
_entity_poly.pdbx_strand_id
1 'polypeptide(L)'
;MRGEFGIGSAAQYGSADLKKAVHVNENFRRANFTSADMRESDFSGSTFNGAYLEKAVAYKANFTGADFSDTLMDRMVLNDANLTNAVLVRSVLTRSDLAGAIIEGADFSDAVLDLPQKLALCKYASGTNPITGVNTRVSLGCGNKRRNAYGSPSSPLLSAPPQKMLDRDGFCDSETGLCDAK
;
A
#
# COMPACT_ATOMS: atom_id res chain seq x y z
N MET A 1 -10.19 1.92 26.50
CA MET A 1 -9.61 1.75 26.42
C MET A 1 -8.71 1.83 25.73
N ARG A 2 -8.31 2.02 25.44
CA ARG A 2 -7.59 2.23 24.75
C ARG A 2 -6.31 1.97 24.99
N GLY A 3 -5.58 2.21 24.86
CA GLY A 3 -4.36 2.12 24.85
C GLY A 3 -3.66 1.33 25.71
N GLU A 4 -4.18 1.07 26.64
CA GLU A 4 -3.51 0.47 27.47
C GLU A 4 -3.42 -0.88 27.33
N PHE A 5 -3.67 -1.40 26.28
CA PHE A 5 -3.59 -2.71 26.08
C PHE A 5 -2.33 -3.23 26.38
N GLY A 6 -1.56 -2.76 26.84
CA GLY A 6 -0.47 -3.27 27.26
C GLY A 6 0.27 -4.17 26.49
N ILE A 7 1.10 -4.85 27.07
CA ILE A 7 2.00 -5.64 26.46
C ILE A 7 1.48 -6.79 25.82
N GLY A 8 1.77 -6.99 24.62
CA GLY A 8 1.38 -8.17 23.94
C GLY A 8 -0.06 -8.20 23.53
N SER A 9 -0.81 -7.21 23.91
CA SER A 9 -2.19 -7.21 23.58
C SER A 9 -2.44 -6.19 22.52
N ALA A 10 -3.23 -6.47 21.54
CA ALA A 10 -3.56 -5.53 20.51
C ALA A 10 -5.03 -5.21 20.54
N ALA A 11 -5.37 -3.98 20.21
CA ALA A 11 -6.76 -3.56 20.22
C ALA A 11 -7.55 -4.31 19.14
N GLN A 12 -8.77 -4.66 19.44
CA GLN A 12 -9.63 -5.42 18.56
C GLN A 12 -10.81 -4.59 18.08
N TYR A 13 -10.78 -4.25 16.81
CA TYR A 13 -11.86 -3.50 16.19
C TYR A 13 -12.40 -4.21 14.96
N GLY A 14 -12.25 -5.54 14.91
CA GLY A 14 -12.73 -6.29 13.78
C GLY A 14 -14.22 -6.08 13.60
N SER A 15 -14.64 -5.74 12.40
CA SER A 15 -16.03 -5.48 12.06
C SER A 15 -16.67 -4.38 12.90
N ALA A 16 -15.89 -3.54 13.57
CA ALA A 16 -16.45 -2.48 14.41
C ALA A 16 -17.03 -1.37 13.56
N ASP A 17 -18.04 -0.71 14.08
CA ASP A 17 -18.62 0.45 13.43
C ASP A 17 -17.90 1.69 13.95
N LEU A 18 -16.99 2.20 13.13
CA LEU A 18 -16.21 3.37 13.47
C LEU A 18 -16.52 4.52 12.52
N LYS A 19 -17.70 4.51 11.92
CA LYS A 19 -18.06 5.59 11.01
C LYS A 19 -18.03 6.92 11.75
N LYS A 20 -17.38 7.87 11.15
CA LYS A 20 -17.28 9.22 11.68
C LYS A 20 -16.62 9.31 13.05
N ALA A 21 -15.94 8.25 13.46
CA ALA A 21 -15.22 8.26 14.73
C ALA A 21 -13.99 9.16 14.62
N VAL A 22 -13.57 9.71 15.73
CA VAL A 22 -12.41 10.60 15.76
C VAL A 22 -11.34 10.00 16.65
N HIS A 23 -10.18 9.66 16.03
CA HIS A 23 -9.08 9.04 16.73
C HIS A 23 -7.78 9.66 16.24
N VAL A 24 -7.56 10.90 16.59
CA VAL A 24 -6.40 11.65 16.11
C VAL A 24 -5.17 11.37 16.96
N ASN A 25 -4.04 11.10 16.29
CA ASN A 25 -2.75 10.88 16.96
C ASN A 25 -2.77 9.74 17.98
N GLU A 26 -3.52 8.69 17.67
CA GLU A 26 -3.58 7.55 18.58
C GLU A 26 -2.74 6.38 18.10
N ASN A 27 -2.42 5.49 19.01
CA ASN A 27 -1.57 4.36 18.71
C ASN A 27 -2.39 3.10 18.50
N PHE A 28 -2.40 2.61 17.25
CA PHE A 28 -3.13 1.40 16.89
C PHE A 28 -2.16 0.33 16.36
N ARG A 29 -0.95 0.31 16.85
CA ARG A 29 0.02 -0.68 16.38
C ARG A 29 -0.51 -2.07 16.59
N ARG A 30 -0.40 -2.86 15.56
CA ARG A 30 -0.84 -4.25 15.56
C ARG A 30 -2.32 -4.46 15.91
N ALA A 31 -3.11 -3.41 15.88
CA ALA A 31 -4.53 -3.53 16.13
C ALA A 31 -5.24 -4.24 14.96
N ASN A 32 -6.37 -4.84 15.25
CA ASN A 32 -7.14 -5.54 14.25
C ASN A 32 -8.34 -4.69 13.86
N PHE A 33 -8.38 -4.26 12.61
CA PHE A 33 -9.49 -3.51 12.05
C PHE A 33 -10.09 -4.26 10.85
N THR A 34 -9.90 -5.56 10.79
CA THR A 34 -10.39 -6.34 9.65
C THR A 34 -11.88 -6.13 9.48
N SER A 35 -12.29 -5.75 8.30
CA SER A 35 -13.69 -5.50 7.96
C SER A 35 -14.36 -4.39 8.77
N ALA A 36 -13.59 -3.54 9.42
CA ALA A 36 -14.15 -2.43 10.18
C ALA A 36 -14.75 -1.38 9.25
N ASP A 37 -15.77 -0.71 9.70
CA ASP A 37 -16.39 0.38 8.94
C ASP A 37 -15.81 1.69 9.46
N MET A 38 -14.89 2.28 8.71
CA MET A 38 -14.18 3.49 9.10
C MET A 38 -14.55 4.65 8.19
N ARG A 39 -15.72 4.59 7.57
CA ARG A 39 -16.10 5.64 6.62
C ARG A 39 -16.19 6.99 7.30
N GLU A 40 -15.64 7.99 6.64
CA GLU A 40 -15.68 9.37 7.10
C GLU A 40 -15.09 9.59 8.49
N SER A 41 -14.25 8.70 8.94
CA SER A 41 -13.62 8.81 10.26
C SER A 41 -12.35 9.66 10.16
N ASP A 42 -11.88 10.11 11.31
CA ASP A 42 -10.65 10.89 11.37
C ASP A 42 -9.61 10.13 12.19
N PHE A 43 -8.61 9.58 11.52
CA PHE A 43 -7.51 8.89 12.16
C PHE A 43 -6.20 9.61 11.82
N SER A 44 -6.26 10.92 11.61
CA SER A 44 -5.07 11.65 11.22
C SER A 44 -3.97 11.54 12.29
N GLY A 45 -2.75 11.41 11.85
CA GLY A 45 -1.61 11.30 12.73
C GLY A 45 -1.49 10.02 13.54
N SER A 46 -2.40 9.07 13.36
CA SER A 46 -2.36 7.84 14.14
C SER A 46 -1.38 6.84 13.56
N THR A 47 -0.89 5.92 14.39
CA THR A 47 0.06 4.92 13.94
C THR A 47 -0.61 3.56 13.87
N PHE A 48 -0.45 2.90 12.72
CA PHE A 48 -1.06 1.61 12.47
C PHE A 48 0.00 0.54 12.14
N ASN A 49 1.24 0.76 12.57
CA ASN A 49 2.30 -0.18 12.21
C ASN A 49 1.94 -1.61 12.57
N GLY A 50 2.02 -2.49 11.59
CA GLY A 50 1.73 -3.89 11.82
C GLY A 50 0.26 -4.21 12.03
N ALA A 51 -0.64 -3.25 11.80
CA ALA A 51 -2.07 -3.48 12.00
C ALA A 51 -2.68 -4.29 10.86
N TYR A 52 -3.88 -4.80 11.09
CA TYR A 52 -4.61 -5.58 10.11
C TYR A 52 -5.84 -4.77 9.71
N LEU A 53 -5.87 -4.32 8.46
CA LEU A 53 -6.98 -3.53 7.94
C LEU A 53 -7.59 -4.17 6.70
N GLU A 54 -7.44 -5.49 6.56
CA GLU A 54 -7.98 -6.17 5.39
C GLU A 54 -9.48 -5.97 5.32
N LYS A 55 -9.96 -5.63 4.14
CA LYS A 55 -11.39 -5.46 3.88
C LYS A 55 -12.04 -4.34 4.67
N ALA A 56 -11.28 -3.51 5.36
CA ALA A 56 -11.86 -2.36 6.05
C ALA A 56 -12.39 -1.37 5.02
N VAL A 57 -13.44 -0.65 5.36
CA VAL A 57 -14.05 0.32 4.47
C VAL A 57 -13.78 1.71 5.04
N ALA A 58 -12.99 2.51 4.34
CA ALA A 58 -12.56 3.81 4.83
C ALA A 58 -12.81 4.93 3.80
N TYR A 59 -13.95 4.86 3.14
CA TYR A 59 -14.35 5.85 2.17
C TYR A 59 -14.37 7.23 2.83
N LYS A 60 -13.69 8.17 2.23
CA LYS A 60 -13.59 9.55 2.72
C LYS A 60 -12.98 9.68 4.12
N ALA A 61 -12.29 8.69 4.60
CA ALA A 61 -11.64 8.80 5.91
C ALA A 61 -10.41 9.70 5.82
N ASN A 62 -10.07 10.32 6.93
CA ASN A 62 -8.91 11.20 7.00
C ASN A 62 -7.76 10.48 7.68
N PHE A 63 -6.73 10.16 6.89
CA PHE A 63 -5.53 9.51 7.40
C PHE A 63 -4.31 10.40 7.17
N THR A 64 -4.51 11.71 7.18
CA THR A 64 -3.39 12.64 6.98
C THR A 64 -2.30 12.37 8.00
N GLY A 65 -1.09 12.16 7.53
CA GLY A 65 0.04 11.93 8.42
C GLY A 65 0.03 10.60 9.16
N ALA A 66 -0.89 9.70 8.84
CA ALA A 66 -0.95 8.41 9.53
C ALA A 66 0.20 7.50 9.07
N ASP A 67 0.63 6.63 9.94
CA ASP A 67 1.71 5.70 9.63
C ASP A 67 1.16 4.29 9.45
N PHE A 68 1.17 3.82 8.21
CA PHE A 68 0.70 2.49 7.85
C PHE A 68 1.86 1.57 7.49
N SER A 69 3.03 1.80 8.04
CA SER A 69 4.17 0.94 7.70
C SER A 69 3.88 -0.49 8.14
N ASP A 70 4.24 -1.43 7.30
CA ASP A 70 4.09 -2.86 7.59
C ASP A 70 2.67 -3.30 7.89
N THR A 71 1.67 -2.64 7.29
CA THR A 71 0.27 -2.99 7.53
C THR A 71 -0.29 -3.88 6.43
N LEU A 72 -1.30 -4.64 6.76
CA LEU A 72 -2.03 -5.43 5.79
C LEU A 72 -3.31 -4.68 5.48
N MET A 73 -3.42 -4.21 4.26
CA MET A 73 -4.54 -3.39 3.82
C MET A 73 -5.17 -3.94 2.53
N ASP A 74 -5.04 -5.25 2.30
CA ASP A 74 -5.57 -5.80 1.06
C ASP A 74 -7.09 -5.73 1.05
N ARG A 75 -7.62 -5.47 -0.11
CA ARG A 75 -9.05 -5.31 -0.33
C ARG A 75 -9.68 -4.20 0.51
N MET A 76 -8.88 -3.25 0.96
CA MET A 76 -9.40 -2.12 1.72
C MET A 76 -9.99 -1.08 0.78
N VAL A 77 -11.08 -0.47 1.17
CA VAL A 77 -11.72 0.57 0.37
C VAL A 77 -11.23 1.92 0.88
N LEU A 78 -10.46 2.62 0.06
CA LEU A 78 -9.88 3.91 0.42
C LEU A 78 -10.32 5.00 -0.56
N ASN A 79 -11.45 4.80 -1.22
CA ASN A 79 -11.92 5.79 -2.19
C ASN A 79 -12.10 7.15 -1.52
N ASP A 80 -11.57 8.15 -2.13
CA ASP A 80 -11.65 9.53 -1.66
C ASP A 80 -11.08 9.74 -0.25
N ALA A 81 -10.28 8.81 0.25
CA ALA A 81 -9.64 8.98 1.54
C ALA A 81 -8.50 9.99 1.43
N ASN A 82 -8.18 10.64 2.51
CA ASN A 82 -7.09 11.61 2.53
C ASN A 82 -5.85 10.97 3.13
N LEU A 83 -4.85 10.70 2.29
CA LEU A 83 -3.61 10.09 2.71
C LEU A 83 -2.45 11.09 2.59
N THR A 84 -2.73 12.37 2.70
CA THR A 84 -1.69 13.39 2.61
C THR A 84 -0.61 13.11 3.65
N ASN A 85 0.62 13.03 3.19
CA ASN A 85 1.78 12.80 4.06
C ASN A 85 1.72 11.49 4.86
N ALA A 86 0.89 10.56 4.46
CA ALA A 86 0.84 9.26 5.15
C ALA A 86 2.06 8.43 4.77
N VAL A 87 2.46 7.54 5.64
CA VAL A 87 3.59 6.64 5.41
C VAL A 87 3.03 5.26 5.19
N LEU A 88 3.20 4.71 3.98
CA LEU A 88 2.68 3.38 3.66
C LEU A 88 3.82 2.44 3.27
N VAL A 89 4.95 2.60 3.92
CA VAL A 89 6.15 1.80 3.62
C VAL A 89 5.90 0.33 3.92
N ARG A 90 6.15 -0.51 2.97
CA ARG A 90 5.96 -1.96 3.10
C ARG A 90 4.53 -2.37 3.45
N SER A 91 3.55 -1.55 3.08
CA SER A 91 2.15 -1.94 3.30
C SER A 91 1.68 -2.82 2.14
N VAL A 92 0.69 -3.67 2.40
CA VAL A 92 0.14 -4.54 1.38
C VAL A 92 -1.23 -3.99 0.98
N LEU A 93 -1.32 -3.52 -0.25
CA LEU A 93 -2.54 -2.88 -0.74
C LEU A 93 -3.14 -3.61 -1.95
N THR A 94 -2.90 -4.91 -2.05
CA THR A 94 -3.43 -5.67 -3.17
C THR A 94 -4.95 -5.63 -3.17
N ARG A 95 -5.49 -5.43 -4.34
CA ARG A 95 -6.95 -5.36 -4.52
C ARG A 95 -7.63 -4.29 -3.68
N SER A 96 -6.90 -3.33 -3.16
CA SER A 96 -7.51 -2.21 -2.48
C SER A 96 -7.91 -1.18 -3.53
N ASP A 97 -8.82 -0.27 -3.16
CA ASP A 97 -9.32 0.73 -4.09
C ASP A 97 -8.96 2.12 -3.57
N LEU A 98 -8.07 2.79 -4.26
CA LEU A 98 -7.64 4.14 -3.89
C LEU A 98 -8.16 5.19 -4.88
N ALA A 99 -9.19 4.90 -5.63
CA ALA A 99 -9.69 5.87 -6.60
C ALA A 99 -10.11 7.16 -5.88
N GLY A 100 -9.61 8.27 -6.35
CA GLY A 100 -9.93 9.57 -5.75
C GLY A 100 -9.20 9.88 -4.46
N ALA A 101 -8.33 9.00 -3.98
CA ALA A 101 -7.61 9.26 -2.74
C ALA A 101 -6.60 10.39 -2.94
N ILE A 102 -6.43 11.22 -1.91
CA ILE A 102 -5.45 12.29 -1.94
C ILE A 102 -4.15 11.72 -1.40
N ILE A 103 -3.11 11.74 -2.21
CA ILE A 103 -1.85 11.10 -1.82
C ILE A 103 -0.65 12.04 -1.83
N GLU A 104 -0.87 13.34 -1.84
CA GLU A 104 0.25 14.27 -1.87
C GLU A 104 1.17 14.03 -0.68
N GLY A 105 2.45 13.84 -0.91
CA GLY A 105 3.40 13.61 0.16
C GLY A 105 3.36 12.22 0.78
N ALA A 106 2.54 11.31 0.26
CA ALA A 106 2.50 9.95 0.81
C ALA A 106 3.73 9.16 0.37
N ASP A 107 4.21 8.28 1.22
CA ASP A 107 5.37 7.45 0.91
C ASP A 107 4.92 6.00 0.73
N PHE A 108 5.01 5.51 -0.50
CA PHE A 108 4.60 4.14 -0.84
C PHE A 108 5.81 3.23 -1.05
N SER A 109 6.94 3.53 -0.44
CA SER A 109 8.15 2.74 -0.66
C SER A 109 7.91 1.28 -0.29
N ASP A 110 8.23 0.40 -1.22
CA ASP A 110 8.08 -1.04 -1.02
C ASP A 110 6.66 -1.49 -0.70
N ALA A 111 5.66 -0.66 -1.00
CA ALA A 111 4.27 -1.06 -0.83
C ALA A 111 3.87 -1.97 -2.00
N VAL A 112 2.99 -2.92 -1.73
CA VAL A 112 2.52 -3.83 -2.76
C VAL A 112 1.20 -3.29 -3.30
N LEU A 113 1.22 -2.89 -4.57
CA LEU A 113 0.06 -2.32 -5.23
C LEU A 113 -0.15 -3.05 -6.55
N ASP A 114 -1.40 -3.20 -6.94
CA ASP A 114 -1.69 -3.74 -8.26
C ASP A 114 -1.24 -2.73 -9.31
N LEU A 115 -0.73 -3.19 -10.40
CA LEU A 115 -0.18 -2.30 -11.42
C LEU A 115 -1.19 -1.25 -11.92
N PRO A 116 -2.43 -1.61 -12.23
CA PRO A 116 -3.37 -0.58 -12.67
C PRO A 116 -3.57 0.52 -11.63
N GLN A 117 -3.59 0.15 -10.35
CA GLN A 117 -3.75 1.11 -9.28
C GLN A 117 -2.54 2.03 -9.21
N LYS A 118 -1.35 1.45 -9.30
CA LYS A 118 -0.13 2.22 -9.27
C LYS A 118 -0.09 3.21 -10.41
N LEU A 119 -0.44 2.77 -11.61
CA LEU A 119 -0.42 3.66 -12.76
C LEU A 119 -1.43 4.80 -12.60
N ALA A 120 -2.58 4.51 -12.03
CA ALA A 120 -3.59 5.54 -11.80
C ALA A 120 -3.07 6.58 -10.80
N LEU A 121 -2.43 6.13 -9.73
CA LEU A 121 -1.88 7.05 -8.73
C LEU A 121 -0.75 7.88 -9.32
N CYS A 122 0.05 7.30 -10.19
CA CYS A 122 1.16 8.02 -10.81
C CYS A 122 0.70 9.21 -11.64
N LYS A 123 -0.54 9.22 -12.09
CA LYS A 123 -1.01 10.32 -12.91
C LYS A 123 -1.08 11.63 -12.15
N TYR A 124 -1.24 11.56 -10.84
CA TYR A 124 -1.36 12.79 -10.07
C TYR A 124 -0.50 12.82 -8.80
N ALA A 125 0.34 11.83 -8.61
CA ALA A 125 1.20 11.79 -7.41
C ALA A 125 2.13 12.99 -7.38
N SER A 126 2.29 13.59 -6.22
CA SER A 126 3.17 14.75 -6.04
C SER A 126 3.60 14.88 -4.59
N GLY A 127 4.57 15.71 -4.35
CA GLY A 127 5.02 16.03 -3.01
C GLY A 127 6.08 15.11 -2.47
N THR A 128 6.53 15.42 -1.28
CA THR A 128 7.59 14.68 -0.59
C THR A 128 7.13 14.45 0.84
N ASN A 129 7.32 13.25 1.33
CA ASN A 129 6.88 12.93 2.70
C ASN A 129 7.76 13.70 3.69
N PRO A 130 7.16 14.44 4.61
CA PRO A 130 7.93 15.23 5.56
C PRO A 130 8.67 14.42 6.60
N ILE A 131 8.27 13.20 6.83
CA ILE A 131 8.92 12.35 7.81
C ILE A 131 10.03 11.52 7.19
N THR A 132 9.76 10.87 6.07
CA THR A 132 10.73 9.99 5.45
C THR A 132 11.63 10.71 4.46
N GLY A 133 11.21 11.86 3.97
CA GLY A 133 11.97 12.60 2.97
C GLY A 133 11.85 12.02 1.57
N VAL A 134 11.01 11.05 1.37
CA VAL A 134 10.88 10.38 0.07
C VAL A 134 9.80 11.04 -0.78
N ASN A 135 10.13 11.26 -2.05
CA ASN A 135 9.18 11.84 -3.00
C ASN A 135 8.12 10.82 -3.35
N THR A 136 6.86 11.23 -3.36
CA THR A 136 5.74 10.32 -3.62
C THR A 136 5.87 9.58 -4.95
N ARG A 137 6.22 10.30 -6.01
CA ARG A 137 6.35 9.66 -7.32
C ARG A 137 7.47 8.65 -7.34
N VAL A 138 8.57 8.95 -6.68
CA VAL A 138 9.70 8.03 -6.60
C VAL A 138 9.30 6.80 -5.81
N SER A 139 8.57 6.97 -4.71
CA SER A 139 8.17 5.84 -3.89
C SER A 139 7.24 4.90 -4.64
N LEU A 140 6.45 5.44 -5.56
CA LEU A 140 5.55 4.63 -6.37
C LEU A 140 6.26 4.02 -7.59
N GLY A 141 7.46 4.47 -7.89
CA GLY A 141 8.16 4.00 -9.08
C GLY A 141 7.63 4.61 -10.36
N CYS A 142 7.04 5.78 -10.28
CA CYS A 142 6.47 6.43 -11.44
C CYS A 142 7.55 6.87 -12.42
N GLY A 143 7.23 6.77 -13.70
CA GLY A 143 8.16 7.25 -14.70
C GLY A 143 9.29 6.30 -15.03
N ASN A 144 9.33 5.15 -14.39
CA ASN A 144 10.41 4.22 -14.62
C ASN A 144 9.90 3.05 -15.41
N LYS A 145 9.73 3.23 -16.69
CA LYS A 145 9.11 2.24 -17.51
C LYS A 145 9.73 0.90 -17.50
N ARG A 146 11.02 0.83 -17.61
CA ARG A 146 11.64 -0.45 -17.67
C ARG A 146 11.48 -1.22 -16.42
N ARG A 147 11.59 -0.53 -15.34
CA ARG A 147 11.52 -1.22 -14.10
C ARG A 147 10.14 -1.63 -13.80
N ASN A 148 9.20 -0.83 -14.21
CA ASN A 148 7.85 -1.15 -13.94
C ASN A 148 7.40 -2.40 -14.60
N ALA A 149 8.05 -2.81 -15.62
CA ALA A 149 7.67 -3.99 -16.32
C ALA A 149 7.60 -5.17 -15.38
N TYR A 150 8.39 -5.13 -14.34
CA TYR A 150 8.38 -6.22 -13.43
C TYR A 150 7.97 -5.85 -12.08
N GLY A 151 7.70 -4.63 -11.88
CA GLY A 151 7.34 -4.19 -10.59
C GLY A 151 8.47 -4.27 -9.63
N SER A 152 9.56 -4.75 -10.01
CA SER A 152 10.63 -4.84 -9.11
C SER A 152 11.85 -4.43 -9.80
N PRO A 153 11.95 -3.24 -9.98
CA PRO A 153 13.00 -2.73 -10.73
C PRO A 153 14.33 -2.98 -10.21
N SER A 154 14.40 -3.03 -8.99
CA SER A 154 15.70 -3.16 -8.43
C SER A 154 16.26 -4.53 -8.61
N SER A 155 15.49 -5.46 -9.01
CA SER A 155 16.00 -6.79 -9.12
C SER A 155 16.57 -7.07 -10.49
N PRO A 156 17.81 -7.30 -10.62
CA PRO A 156 18.39 -7.61 -11.88
C PRO A 156 17.85 -8.91 -12.41
N LEU A 157 17.42 -9.76 -11.53
CA LEU A 157 16.89 -11.01 -11.96
C LEU A 157 15.65 -10.84 -12.74
N LEU A 158 14.87 -9.90 -12.36
CA LEU A 158 13.65 -9.69 -13.04
C LEU A 158 13.83 -9.00 -14.31
N SER A 159 14.83 -8.24 -14.42
CA SER A 159 15.00 -7.53 -15.63
C SER A 159 15.66 -8.42 -16.64
N ALA A 160 16.16 -9.44 -16.20
CA ALA A 160 16.85 -10.29 -17.13
C ALA A 160 15.89 -10.92 -18.01
N PRO A 161 15.87 -11.19 -18.63
CA PRO A 161 15.10 -11.52 -19.28
C PRO A 161 14.35 -12.09 -19.52
N PRO A 162 14.31 -12.04 -19.61
CA PRO A 162 13.71 -12.45 -19.77
C PRO A 162 13.40 -13.07 -20.37
N GLN A 163 13.21 -13.35 -20.36
CA GLN A 163 13.03 -13.87 -20.72
C GLN A 163 12.66 -14.21 -21.59
N LYS A 164 12.81 -14.27 -22.20
CA LYS A 164 12.63 -14.63 -22.95
C LYS A 164 12.57 -15.64 -23.16
N MET A 165 12.55 -16.06 -22.92
CA MET A 165 12.55 -16.96 -23.02
C MET A 165 12.12 -17.81 -22.85
N LEU A 166 11.78 -18.14 -22.55
CA LEU A 166 11.43 -19.04 -22.38
C LEU A 166 10.62 -19.35 -22.90
N ASP A 167 10.58 -19.20 -23.29
CA ASP A 167 9.94 -19.58 -23.81
C ASP A 167 9.50 -20.09 -24.35
N ARG A 168 9.26 -20.25 -24.47
CA ARG A 168 8.89 -20.94 -24.84
C ARG A 168 8.82 -21.54 -25.25
N ASP A 169 9.12 -21.41 -25.38
CA ASP A 169 9.27 -22.21 -25.54
C ASP A 169 9.65 -22.49 -25.29
N GLY A 170 10.04 -22.32 -24.88
CA GLY A 170 10.21 -22.72 -24.45
C GLY A 170 10.71 -22.73 -24.02
N PHE A 171 10.77 -22.86 -23.81
CA PHE A 171 10.99 -23.22 -23.38
C PHE A 171 11.51 -23.29 -23.84
N CYS A 172 12.10 -23.15 -24.42
CA CYS A 172 12.47 -23.45 -24.77
C CYS A 172 12.83 -22.98 -25.43
N ASP A 173 13.30 -22.79 -25.85
CA ASP A 173 13.53 -22.53 -26.40
C ASP A 173 13.79 -22.25 -27.21
N SER A 174 13.82 -21.98 -27.59
CA SER A 174 14.06 -21.98 -28.27
C SER A 174 15.01 -21.66 -28.58
N GLU A 175 15.36 -21.30 -28.61
CA GLU A 175 16.04 -21.20 -28.68
C GLU A 175 16.74 -21.48 -28.08
N THR A 176 16.78 -21.76 -27.71
CA THR A 176 17.00 -22.30 -27.00
C THR A 176 16.82 -22.91 -26.51
N GLY A 177 16.25 -23.02 -26.51
CA GLY A 177 15.44 -23.62 -26.15
C GLY A 177 15.38 -23.80 -25.42
N LEU A 178 15.23 -24.00 -25.09
CA LEU A 178 14.71 -24.29 -24.36
C LEU A 178 14.17 -24.29 -24.16
N CYS A 179 13.97 -24.01 -23.97
CA CYS A 179 13.08 -24.15 -23.82
C CYS A 179 12.92 -24.25 -23.56
N ASP A 180 12.85 -24.18 -23.34
CA ASP A 180 12.42 -24.42 -23.17
C ASP A 180 12.32 -24.46 -23.06
N ALA A 181 12.53 -24.33 -23.18
CA ALA A 181 12.11 -24.49 -23.25
C ALA A 181 11.94 -24.32 -23.28
N LYS A 182 11.88 -24.23 -23.09
CA LYS A 182 11.47 -24.16 -23.25
C LYS A 182 11.28 -24.13 -22.97
#